data_f250c7f3291ea7fbe69abc8e1b5d3398
#
_entry.id   f250c7f3291ea7fbe69abc8e1b5d3398
#
_cell.length_a   1.000
_cell.length_b   1.000
_cell.length_c   1.000
_cell.angle_alpha   90.00
_cell.angle_beta   90.00
_cell.angle_gamma   90.00
#
_symmetry.space_group_name_H-M   'P 1'
#
loop_
_entity.id
_entity.type
_entity.pdbx_description
1 polymer ?
#
loop_
_entity_poly.entity_id
_entity_poly.type
_entity_poly.pdbx_seq_one_letter_code
_entity_poly.pdbx_strand_id
1 'polypeptide(L)'
;TIFKEKYSDFTNPRSFVSGILNRKYSDIEDKSVLDDLSIIVYDCRVVGGDKWVDIDSDSSVLSAFIQAVADSGYTQTGAEDGYITEIGGLSANDNGYMSGWMATLDDWITDEGLSAYTVSSGKLENGDEICFQYSCDWGADIGYLWSDTSTKLKSISLSGGTLEPEFNADTTEYTLKLPSDTKSIKITPTAENKAYRTKIYKNSYTPETANTDIKRSSEITLSDEDVIYIGVGNSAWQYTPDGVTETVYKLTVNSVAPQPTDKDREKATETEGLINSIGTVTLNSKNAIETARKSYNELTDLQKSLVSNYDVLLSAEKSYSAIEKTQV
;
A
#
# COMPACT_ATOMS: atom_id res chain seq x y z
N THR A 1 26.53 1.80 31.97
CA THR A 1 26.67 1.48 30.54
C THR A 1 27.25 2.70 29.82
N ILE A 2 28.14 2.51 28.87
CA ILE A 2 28.85 3.54 28.09
C ILE A 2 27.92 4.66 27.59
N PHE A 3 26.69 4.34 27.18
CA PHE A 3 25.71 5.34 26.75
C PHE A 3 25.37 6.38 27.84
N LYS A 4 25.08 5.97 29.06
CA LYS A 4 24.73 6.89 30.16
C LYS A 4 25.90 7.75 30.63
N GLU A 5 27.12 7.29 30.43
CA GLU A 5 28.34 8.05 30.77
C GLU A 5 28.57 9.16 29.75
N LYS A 6 28.26 8.89 28.44
CA LYS A 6 28.50 9.84 27.35
C LYS A 6 27.32 10.79 27.11
N TYR A 7 26.09 10.34 27.36
CA TYR A 7 24.85 11.06 27.03
C TYR A 7 23.88 11.12 28.22
N SER A 8 24.33 11.72 29.34
CA SER A 8 23.58 11.78 30.60
C SER A 8 22.21 12.46 30.50
N ASP A 9 22.08 13.40 29.58
CA ASP A 9 20.85 14.21 29.37
C ASP A 9 19.71 13.45 28.72
N PHE A 10 19.97 12.25 28.22
CA PHE A 10 18.94 11.42 27.57
C PHE A 10 18.56 10.23 28.45
N THR A 11 17.26 9.98 28.53
CA THR A 11 16.68 8.93 29.38
C THR A 11 17.10 7.53 28.91
N ASN A 12 17.25 7.34 27.58
CA ASN A 12 17.63 6.07 26.96
C ASN A 12 18.15 6.30 25.53
N PRO A 13 18.79 5.31 24.88
CA PRO A 13 19.30 5.42 23.52
C PRO A 13 18.25 5.83 22.49
N ARG A 14 17.00 5.36 22.61
CA ARG A 14 15.92 5.68 21.66
C ARG A 14 15.55 7.16 21.70
N SER A 15 15.45 7.77 22.89
CA SER A 15 15.17 9.21 23.01
C SER A 15 16.33 10.08 22.51
N PHE A 16 17.58 9.61 22.65
CA PHE A 16 18.74 10.24 22.05
C PHE A 16 18.67 10.25 20.53
N VAL A 17 18.49 9.09 19.89
CA VAL A 17 18.40 8.95 18.43
C VAL A 17 17.27 9.82 17.89
N SER A 18 16.06 9.75 18.46
CA SER A 18 14.91 10.56 18.04
C SER A 18 15.19 12.06 18.21
N GLY A 19 15.87 12.46 19.29
CA GLY A 19 16.22 13.85 19.54
C GLY A 19 17.21 14.41 18.51
N ILE A 20 18.14 13.59 18.03
CA ILE A 20 19.13 14.00 17.02
C ILE A 20 18.52 13.97 15.61
N LEU A 21 17.82 12.90 15.22
CA LEU A 21 17.25 12.75 13.86
C LEU A 21 16.16 13.78 13.53
N ASN A 22 15.47 14.32 14.55
CA ASN A 22 14.45 15.36 14.33
C ASN A 22 15.03 16.78 14.24
N ARG A 23 16.35 16.98 14.36
CA ARG A 23 17.01 18.27 14.20
C ARG A 23 17.52 18.48 12.78
N LYS A 24 17.56 19.73 12.33
CA LYS A 24 18.31 20.05 11.11
C LYS A 24 19.82 19.90 11.42
N TYR A 25 20.59 19.48 10.44
CA TYR A 25 22.04 19.31 10.59
C TYR A 25 22.75 20.56 11.11
N SER A 26 22.26 21.76 10.70
CA SER A 26 22.76 23.06 11.19
C SER A 26 22.57 23.27 12.69
N ASP A 27 21.55 22.63 13.27
CA ASP A 27 21.11 22.86 14.66
C ASP A 27 21.73 21.83 15.63
N ILE A 28 22.59 20.94 15.13
CA ILE A 28 23.37 20.00 15.92
C ILE A 28 24.69 20.68 16.30
N GLU A 29 24.81 21.07 17.57
CA GLU A 29 25.98 21.80 18.09
C GLU A 29 27.25 20.94 18.07
N ASP A 30 27.15 19.72 18.57
CA ASP A 30 28.24 18.73 18.53
C ASP A 30 27.93 17.65 17.47
N LYS A 31 28.61 17.76 16.34
CA LYS A 31 28.41 16.83 15.23
C LYS A 31 29.06 15.47 15.40
N SER A 32 29.97 15.34 16.38
CA SER A 32 30.59 14.04 16.70
C SER A 32 29.61 13.03 17.24
N VAL A 33 28.43 13.49 17.71
CA VAL A 33 27.32 12.59 18.09
C VAL A 33 26.79 11.77 16.92
N LEU A 34 26.98 12.23 15.68
CA LEU A 34 26.56 11.49 14.48
C LEU A 34 27.43 10.28 14.19
N ASP A 35 28.70 10.31 14.64
CA ASP A 35 29.64 9.19 14.50
C ASP A 35 29.25 8.00 15.42
N ASP A 36 28.48 8.29 16.48
CA ASP A 36 27.98 7.28 17.41
C ASP A 36 26.58 6.73 16.98
N LEU A 37 25.98 7.29 15.93
CA LEU A 37 24.70 6.82 15.42
C LEU A 37 24.92 5.76 14.35
N SER A 38 24.53 4.53 14.67
CA SER A 38 24.33 3.50 13.64
C SER A 38 22.86 3.48 13.24
N ILE A 39 22.57 3.91 12.01
CA ILE A 39 21.23 3.78 11.45
C ILE A 39 21.13 2.38 10.85
N ILE A 40 20.42 1.51 11.55
CA ILE A 40 20.03 0.22 11.00
C ILE A 40 18.70 0.45 10.28
N VAL A 41 18.72 0.43 8.96
CA VAL A 41 17.50 0.49 8.16
C VAL A 41 16.85 -0.88 8.19
N TYR A 42 15.75 -1.01 8.92
CA TYR A 42 15.00 -2.28 9.04
C TYR A 42 14.12 -2.59 7.81
N ASP A 43 13.97 -1.66 6.90
CA ASP A 43 13.20 -1.83 5.66
C ASP A 43 14.09 -1.49 4.47
N CYS A 44 14.79 -2.49 3.97
CA CYS A 44 15.48 -2.41 2.69
C CYS A 44 14.46 -2.71 1.58
N ARG A 45 13.66 -1.74 1.22
CA ARG A 45 13.05 -1.79 -0.11
C ARG A 45 14.16 -1.65 -1.12
N VAL A 46 14.20 -2.56 -2.10
CA VAL A 46 15.02 -2.35 -3.28
C VAL A 46 14.59 -1.00 -3.86
N VAL A 47 15.45 0.00 -3.72
CA VAL A 47 15.22 1.35 -4.26
C VAL A 47 15.36 1.25 -5.77
N GLY A 48 14.30 0.85 -6.43
CA GLY A 48 14.29 0.57 -7.86
C GLY A 48 12.90 0.15 -8.36
N GLY A 49 11.90 0.13 -7.47
CA GLY A 49 10.53 -0.32 -7.76
C GLY A 49 10.42 -1.85 -7.84
N ASP A 50 9.18 -2.30 -7.96
CA ASP A 50 8.85 -3.72 -8.09
C ASP A 50 9.49 -4.28 -9.36
N LYS A 51 10.12 -5.45 -9.26
CA LYS A 51 10.67 -6.19 -10.39
C LYS A 51 9.75 -7.35 -10.71
N TRP A 52 9.27 -7.37 -11.94
CA TRP A 52 8.56 -8.52 -12.47
C TRP A 52 9.57 -9.49 -13.08
N VAL A 53 9.45 -10.75 -12.72
CA VAL A 53 10.25 -11.86 -13.26
C VAL A 53 9.30 -12.86 -13.89
N ASP A 54 9.54 -13.18 -15.15
CA ASP A 54 8.79 -14.23 -15.83
C ASP A 54 9.18 -15.60 -15.26
N ILE A 55 8.19 -16.40 -14.89
CA ILE A 55 8.39 -17.74 -14.34
C ILE A 55 7.87 -18.82 -15.31
N ASP A 56 8.53 -19.96 -15.29
CA ASP A 56 8.17 -21.16 -16.03
C ASP A 56 8.01 -22.38 -15.10
N SER A 57 7.82 -23.57 -15.67
CA SER A 57 7.63 -24.81 -14.88
C SER A 57 8.80 -25.18 -13.98
N ASP A 58 10.01 -24.71 -14.29
CA ASP A 58 11.24 -25.04 -13.58
C ASP A 58 11.62 -23.96 -12.56
N SER A 59 10.90 -22.85 -12.55
CA SER A 59 11.17 -21.72 -11.69
C SER A 59 10.87 -22.00 -10.21
N SER A 60 11.71 -21.41 -9.37
CA SER A 60 11.57 -21.39 -7.90
C SER A 60 11.67 -19.98 -7.37
N VAL A 61 11.27 -19.76 -6.10
CA VAL A 61 11.48 -18.48 -5.41
C VAL A 61 12.96 -18.06 -5.49
N LEU A 62 13.90 -18.99 -5.34
CA LEU A 62 15.33 -18.68 -5.44
C LEU A 62 15.76 -18.28 -6.85
N SER A 63 15.32 -18.99 -7.90
CA SER A 63 15.67 -18.64 -9.28
C SER A 63 15.08 -17.28 -9.68
N ALA A 64 13.84 -16.97 -9.29
CA ALA A 64 13.21 -15.67 -9.50
C ALA A 64 13.96 -14.55 -8.75
N PHE A 65 14.38 -14.81 -7.51
CA PHE A 65 15.22 -13.89 -6.74
C PHE A 65 16.56 -13.61 -7.41
N ILE A 66 17.29 -14.64 -7.83
CA ILE A 66 18.59 -14.49 -8.52
C ILE A 66 18.44 -13.60 -9.76
N GLN A 67 17.40 -13.82 -10.55
CA GLN A 67 17.10 -13.01 -11.74
C GLN A 67 16.81 -11.56 -11.36
N ALA A 68 15.93 -11.32 -10.37
CA ALA A 68 15.56 -9.98 -9.93
C ALA A 68 16.77 -9.19 -9.40
N VAL A 69 17.65 -9.83 -8.63
CA VAL A 69 18.87 -9.24 -8.09
C VAL A 69 19.82 -8.84 -9.22
N ALA A 70 20.05 -9.74 -10.19
CA ALA A 70 20.88 -9.49 -11.36
C ALA A 70 20.34 -8.32 -12.19
N ASP A 71 19.04 -8.31 -12.48
CA ASP A 71 18.37 -7.25 -13.24
C ASP A 71 18.40 -5.89 -12.53
N SER A 72 18.55 -5.91 -11.21
CA SER A 72 18.66 -4.70 -10.38
C SER A 72 20.11 -4.20 -10.22
N GLY A 73 21.09 -4.94 -10.74
CA GLY A 73 22.52 -4.60 -10.64
C GLY A 73 23.10 -4.83 -9.24
N TYR A 74 22.42 -5.60 -8.40
CA TYR A 74 22.96 -6.03 -7.11
C TYR A 74 23.69 -7.38 -7.23
N THR A 75 24.50 -7.70 -6.23
CA THR A 75 25.13 -9.01 -6.05
C THR A 75 24.43 -9.79 -4.96
N GLN A 76 24.50 -11.08 -5.00
CA GLN A 76 24.07 -11.97 -3.93
C GLN A 76 25.05 -13.14 -3.79
N THR A 77 25.05 -13.80 -2.62
CA THR A 77 25.81 -15.00 -2.35
C THR A 77 24.95 -16.01 -1.62
N GLY A 78 25.08 -17.27 -1.96
CA GLY A 78 24.47 -18.41 -1.26
C GLY A 78 23.11 -18.86 -1.80
N ALA A 79 22.50 -18.14 -2.73
CA ALA A 79 21.21 -18.55 -3.29
C ALA A 79 21.31 -19.89 -4.04
N GLU A 80 22.44 -20.16 -4.68
CA GLU A 80 22.72 -21.44 -5.37
C GLU A 80 22.77 -22.63 -4.41
N ASP A 81 23.13 -22.38 -3.14
CA ASP A 81 23.16 -23.37 -2.07
C ASP A 81 21.84 -23.44 -1.29
N GLY A 82 20.84 -22.66 -1.69
CA GLY A 82 19.51 -22.62 -1.07
C GLY A 82 19.39 -21.71 0.14
N TYR A 83 20.46 -21.01 0.52
CA TYR A 83 20.48 -20.07 1.65
C TYR A 83 21.24 -18.79 1.29
N ILE A 84 20.55 -17.65 1.34
CA ILE A 84 21.14 -16.36 1.00
C ILE A 84 21.96 -15.84 2.18
N THR A 85 23.27 -15.71 1.96
CA THR A 85 24.22 -15.23 2.96
C THR A 85 24.56 -13.76 2.80
N GLU A 86 24.37 -13.17 1.60
CA GLU A 86 24.68 -11.77 1.33
C GLU A 86 23.80 -11.23 0.20
N ILE A 87 23.37 -9.98 0.33
CA ILE A 87 22.77 -9.19 -0.76
C ILE A 87 23.38 -7.80 -0.74
N GLY A 88 23.92 -7.34 -1.88
CA GLY A 88 24.41 -5.97 -2.04
C GLY A 88 25.51 -5.58 -1.07
N GLY A 89 26.32 -6.51 -0.61
CA GLY A 89 27.42 -6.29 0.33
C GLY A 89 27.04 -6.33 1.82
N LEU A 90 25.76 -6.59 2.15
CA LEU A 90 25.31 -6.83 3.52
C LEU A 90 25.22 -8.32 3.77
N SER A 91 26.09 -8.85 4.62
CA SER A 91 26.17 -10.27 4.91
C SER A 91 25.36 -10.66 6.16
N ALA A 92 24.92 -11.92 6.19
CA ALA A 92 24.38 -12.52 7.41
C ALA A 92 25.39 -12.37 8.56
N ASN A 93 24.89 -12.09 9.76
CA ASN A 93 25.66 -11.81 10.99
C ASN A 93 26.44 -10.48 11.02
N ASP A 94 26.39 -9.60 10.00
CA ASP A 94 27.06 -8.30 10.05
C ASP A 94 26.54 -7.42 11.20
N ASN A 95 25.27 -7.60 11.60
CA ASN A 95 24.66 -6.91 12.75
C ASN A 95 24.46 -7.84 13.95
N GLY A 96 25.34 -8.86 14.13
CA GLY A 96 25.29 -9.80 15.22
C GLY A 96 24.75 -11.18 14.81
N TYR A 97 24.97 -12.19 15.66
CA TYR A 97 24.68 -13.58 15.36
C TYR A 97 23.18 -13.90 15.08
N MET A 98 22.29 -12.98 15.40
CA MET A 98 20.85 -13.12 15.17
C MET A 98 20.40 -12.46 13.86
N SER A 99 21.32 -11.82 13.14
CA SER A 99 20.98 -11.09 11.93
C SER A 99 21.20 -11.90 10.65
N GLY A 100 20.33 -11.70 9.67
CA GLY A 100 20.42 -12.38 8.39
C GLY A 100 19.25 -12.06 7.47
N TRP A 101 19.36 -12.57 6.26
CA TRP A 101 18.34 -12.40 5.24
C TRP A 101 17.19 -13.39 5.41
N MET A 102 15.98 -12.88 5.41
CA MET A 102 14.74 -13.66 5.46
C MET A 102 13.84 -13.29 4.29
N ALA A 103 13.11 -14.25 3.78
CA ALA A 103 12.18 -14.02 2.68
C ALA A 103 10.73 -14.23 3.09
N THR A 104 9.86 -13.45 2.49
CA THR A 104 8.42 -13.69 2.52
C THR A 104 7.92 -14.01 1.11
N LEU A 105 6.95 -14.91 1.04
CA LEU A 105 6.11 -15.17 -0.12
C LEU A 105 4.70 -14.69 0.24
N ASP A 106 4.18 -13.70 -0.49
CA ASP A 106 2.91 -13.05 -0.17
C ASP A 106 2.84 -12.53 1.29
N ASP A 107 3.93 -11.90 1.76
CA ASP A 107 4.10 -11.38 3.13
C ASP A 107 4.13 -12.45 4.24
N TRP A 108 4.23 -13.70 3.90
CA TRP A 108 4.35 -14.83 4.81
C TRP A 108 5.79 -15.36 4.82
N ILE A 109 6.39 -15.48 6.00
CA ILE A 109 7.69 -16.14 6.16
C ILE A 109 7.45 -17.64 6.11
N THR A 110 8.00 -18.26 5.06
CA THR A 110 7.79 -19.66 4.76
C THR A 110 8.46 -20.57 5.79
N ASP A 111 7.76 -21.63 6.18
CA ASP A 111 8.25 -22.64 7.14
C ASP A 111 9.19 -23.68 6.52
N GLU A 112 9.18 -23.80 5.19
CA GLU A 112 10.10 -24.63 4.43
C GLU A 112 11.21 -23.76 3.81
N GLY A 113 12.33 -24.37 3.44
CA GLY A 113 13.38 -23.67 2.70
C GLY A 113 12.87 -23.14 1.35
N LEU A 114 13.37 -22.00 0.91
CA LEU A 114 12.91 -21.29 -0.30
C LEU A 114 12.98 -22.13 -1.59
N SER A 115 13.86 -23.13 -1.62
CA SER A 115 13.96 -24.08 -2.74
C SER A 115 12.75 -25.01 -2.86
N ALA A 116 11.94 -25.16 -1.80
CA ALA A 116 10.72 -25.98 -1.83
C ALA A 116 9.54 -25.25 -2.51
N TYR A 117 9.63 -23.92 -2.70
CA TYR A 117 8.59 -23.12 -3.32
C TYR A 117 8.88 -22.97 -4.81
N THR A 118 8.28 -23.86 -5.61
CA THR A 118 8.47 -23.94 -7.06
C THR A 118 7.12 -23.90 -7.79
N VAL A 119 7.16 -23.53 -9.07
CA VAL A 119 5.98 -23.61 -9.95
C VAL A 119 5.51 -25.07 -10.09
N SER A 120 6.44 -26.01 -10.26
CA SER A 120 6.11 -27.43 -10.40
C SER A 120 5.46 -28.05 -9.16
N SER A 121 5.74 -27.51 -7.97
CA SER A 121 5.07 -27.93 -6.72
C SER A 121 3.72 -27.24 -6.50
N GLY A 122 3.36 -26.26 -7.33
CA GLY A 122 2.18 -25.43 -7.15
C GLY A 122 2.25 -24.46 -5.96
N LYS A 123 3.46 -24.24 -5.41
CA LYS A 123 3.69 -23.33 -4.27
C LYS A 123 4.20 -21.95 -4.70
N LEU A 124 4.51 -21.78 -5.98
CA LEU A 124 4.86 -20.51 -6.61
C LEU A 124 3.99 -20.32 -7.85
N GLU A 125 3.32 -19.20 -7.94
CA GLU A 125 2.40 -18.89 -9.02
C GLU A 125 2.62 -17.49 -9.58
N ASN A 126 2.09 -17.25 -10.77
CA ASN A 126 2.10 -15.90 -11.34
C ASN A 126 1.31 -14.93 -10.47
N GLY A 127 1.92 -13.79 -10.16
CA GLY A 127 1.36 -12.76 -9.30
C GLY A 127 1.75 -12.87 -7.82
N ASP A 128 2.52 -13.89 -7.42
CA ASP A 128 3.09 -13.96 -6.08
C ASP A 128 4.11 -12.83 -5.85
N GLU A 129 4.15 -12.32 -4.62
CA GLU A 129 5.09 -11.30 -4.18
C GLU A 129 6.20 -11.94 -3.34
N ILE A 130 7.45 -11.78 -3.79
CA ILE A 130 8.64 -12.26 -3.05
C ILE A 130 9.37 -11.04 -2.50
N CYS A 131 9.59 -11.00 -1.18
CA CYS A 131 10.33 -9.93 -0.52
C CYS A 131 11.44 -10.49 0.34
N PHE A 132 12.68 -9.99 0.15
CA PHE A 132 13.82 -10.30 1.02
C PHE A 132 14.07 -9.14 1.96
N GLN A 133 14.12 -9.44 3.25
CA GLN A 133 14.30 -8.47 4.33
C GLN A 133 15.48 -8.90 5.22
N TYR A 134 16.29 -7.93 5.63
CA TYR A 134 17.35 -8.19 6.60
C TYR A 134 16.79 -8.05 8.01
N SER A 135 16.77 -9.14 8.75
CA SER A 135 16.39 -9.16 10.15
C SER A 135 17.62 -9.05 11.05
N CYS A 136 17.48 -8.36 12.16
CA CYS A 136 18.51 -8.27 13.21
C CYS A 136 18.13 -9.08 14.46
N ASP A 137 16.98 -9.73 14.48
CA ASP A 137 16.43 -10.49 15.62
C ASP A 137 15.64 -11.71 15.15
N TRP A 138 16.29 -12.58 14.34
CA TRP A 138 15.71 -13.84 13.86
C TRP A 138 14.28 -13.70 13.30
N GLY A 139 13.98 -12.56 12.70
CA GLY A 139 12.68 -12.29 12.11
C GLY A 139 11.70 -11.56 13.02
N ALA A 140 11.93 -11.47 14.31
CA ALA A 140 11.00 -10.83 15.24
C ALA A 140 10.81 -9.34 14.92
N ASP A 141 11.87 -8.65 14.54
CA ASP A 141 11.88 -7.25 14.14
C ASP A 141 11.15 -6.97 12.81
N ILE A 142 10.98 -7.98 11.96
CA ILE A 142 10.23 -7.91 10.70
C ILE A 142 8.85 -8.58 10.77
N GLY A 143 8.43 -8.99 11.97
CA GLY A 143 7.07 -9.51 12.24
C GLY A 143 6.95 -11.03 12.28
N TYR A 144 8.05 -11.78 12.37
CA TYR A 144 8.03 -13.23 12.57
C TYR A 144 8.09 -13.58 14.05
N LEU A 145 6.96 -13.91 14.65
CA LEU A 145 6.83 -14.15 16.08
C LEU A 145 6.71 -15.66 16.36
N TRP A 146 7.83 -16.32 16.63
CA TRP A 146 7.96 -17.78 16.76
C TRP A 146 6.99 -18.43 17.75
N SER A 147 6.70 -17.76 18.85
CA SER A 147 5.89 -18.30 19.94
C SER A 147 4.49 -17.68 20.02
N ASP A 148 4.16 -16.76 19.15
CA ASP A 148 2.86 -16.09 19.13
C ASP A 148 1.89 -16.88 18.27
N THR A 149 0.72 -17.15 18.82
CA THR A 149 -0.39 -17.86 18.16
C THR A 149 -1.47 -16.92 17.62
N SER A 150 -1.20 -15.60 17.60
CA SER A 150 -2.14 -14.62 17.07
C SER A 150 -2.29 -14.76 15.56
N THR A 151 -3.52 -15.01 15.13
CA THR A 151 -3.93 -15.03 13.72
C THR A 151 -4.64 -13.75 13.31
N LYS A 152 -4.34 -12.65 13.98
CA LYS A 152 -4.96 -11.34 13.68
C LYS A 152 -4.24 -10.63 12.55
N LEU A 153 -4.97 -9.76 11.87
CA LEU A 153 -4.38 -8.78 10.96
C LEU A 153 -3.84 -7.58 11.74
N LYS A 154 -2.68 -7.09 11.32
CA LYS A 154 -2.12 -5.80 11.73
C LYS A 154 -2.79 -4.66 10.99
N SER A 155 -3.10 -4.86 9.70
CA SER A 155 -3.72 -3.86 8.84
C SER A 155 -4.40 -4.48 7.63
N ILE A 156 -5.33 -3.71 7.04
CA ILE A 156 -5.89 -3.94 5.70
C ILE A 156 -5.68 -2.64 4.92
N SER A 157 -4.80 -2.67 3.91
CA SER A 157 -4.60 -1.54 3.00
C SER A 157 -5.48 -1.70 1.77
N LEU A 158 -6.13 -0.61 1.36
CA LEU A 158 -7.02 -0.54 0.21
C LEU A 158 -6.50 0.48 -0.79
N SER A 159 -6.45 0.16 -2.09
CA SER A 159 -6.14 1.15 -3.13
C SER A 159 -7.31 2.11 -3.42
N GLY A 160 -8.49 1.82 -2.90
CA GLY A 160 -9.71 2.65 -3.01
C GLY A 160 -10.77 2.22 -2.02
N GLY A 161 -11.68 3.14 -1.68
CA GLY A 161 -12.71 2.89 -0.69
C GLY A 161 -12.24 3.05 0.76
N THR A 162 -13.14 2.79 1.71
CA THR A 162 -12.88 2.90 3.17
C THR A 162 -13.62 1.80 3.92
N LEU A 163 -13.06 1.37 5.06
CA LEU A 163 -13.71 0.44 5.97
C LEU A 163 -14.58 1.17 6.98
N GLU A 164 -15.73 0.60 7.30
CA GLU A 164 -16.60 1.00 8.39
C GLU A 164 -17.00 -0.23 9.21
N PRO A 165 -16.71 -0.25 10.52
CA PRO A 165 -15.92 0.75 11.25
C PRO A 165 -14.47 0.85 10.74
N GLU A 166 -13.72 1.85 11.23
CA GLU A 166 -12.27 1.92 11.01
C GLU A 166 -11.59 0.62 11.45
N PHE A 167 -10.51 0.23 10.76
CA PHE A 167 -9.86 -1.05 11.02
C PHE A 167 -9.41 -1.20 12.47
N ASN A 168 -9.78 -2.32 13.07
CA ASN A 168 -9.34 -2.77 14.38
C ASN A 168 -9.13 -4.30 14.33
N ALA A 169 -7.99 -4.79 14.83
CA ALA A 169 -7.61 -6.20 14.76
C ALA A 169 -8.63 -7.17 15.40
N ASP A 170 -9.40 -6.70 16.38
CA ASP A 170 -10.40 -7.48 17.10
C ASP A 170 -11.79 -7.47 16.44
N THR A 171 -11.96 -6.66 15.40
CA THR A 171 -13.18 -6.57 14.60
C THR A 171 -13.03 -7.39 13.33
N THR A 172 -13.94 -8.33 13.11
CA THR A 172 -13.88 -9.25 11.97
C THR A 172 -14.92 -8.97 10.88
N GLU A 173 -15.86 -8.06 11.11
CA GLU A 173 -16.87 -7.69 10.14
C GLU A 173 -16.82 -6.20 9.81
N TYR A 174 -16.76 -5.89 8.53
CA TYR A 174 -16.66 -4.54 8.01
C TYR A 174 -17.60 -4.30 6.85
N THR A 175 -18.00 -3.05 6.67
CA THR A 175 -18.55 -2.56 5.42
C THR A 175 -17.41 -1.90 4.63
N LEU A 176 -17.14 -2.36 3.42
CA LEU A 176 -16.25 -1.71 2.48
C LEU A 176 -17.05 -0.70 1.67
N LYS A 177 -16.98 0.58 2.04
CA LYS A 177 -17.60 1.69 1.28
C LYS A 177 -16.78 1.97 0.05
N LEU A 178 -17.32 1.64 -1.11
CA LEU A 178 -16.66 1.78 -2.41
C LEU A 178 -17.38 2.82 -3.25
N PRO A 179 -16.70 3.89 -3.76
CA PRO A 179 -17.32 4.81 -4.70
C PRO A 179 -17.88 4.07 -5.92
N SER A 180 -19.10 4.38 -6.34
CA SER A 180 -19.81 3.64 -7.38
C SER A 180 -19.16 3.71 -8.77
N ASP A 181 -18.24 4.64 -9.00
CA ASP A 181 -17.38 4.78 -10.18
C ASP A 181 -16.11 3.92 -10.10
N THR A 182 -15.74 3.43 -8.91
CA THR A 182 -14.61 2.53 -8.70
C THR A 182 -15.04 1.09 -8.98
N LYS A 183 -14.41 0.45 -9.97
CA LYS A 183 -14.78 -0.91 -10.41
C LYS A 183 -13.89 -2.00 -9.86
N SER A 184 -12.63 -1.67 -9.56
CA SER A 184 -11.67 -2.60 -8.99
C SER A 184 -10.78 -1.90 -7.98
N ILE A 185 -10.31 -2.65 -7.00
CA ILE A 185 -9.31 -2.21 -6.01
C ILE A 185 -8.34 -3.33 -5.69
N LYS A 186 -7.13 -2.96 -5.28
CA LYS A 186 -6.19 -3.85 -4.63
C LYS A 186 -6.47 -3.86 -3.12
N ILE A 187 -6.50 -5.06 -2.53
CA ILE A 187 -6.65 -5.25 -1.08
C ILE A 187 -5.38 -5.94 -0.58
N THR A 188 -4.67 -5.31 0.33
CA THR A 188 -3.41 -5.82 0.85
C THR A 188 -3.52 -6.01 2.37
N PRO A 189 -3.87 -7.22 2.84
CA PRO A 189 -3.85 -7.55 4.25
C PRO A 189 -2.41 -7.76 4.71
N THR A 190 -2.12 -7.39 5.95
CA THR A 190 -0.85 -7.67 6.62
C THR A 190 -1.15 -8.40 7.93
N ALA A 191 -0.61 -9.60 8.11
CA ALA A 191 -0.75 -10.34 9.37
C ALA A 191 0.04 -9.65 10.49
N GLU A 192 -0.44 -9.74 11.72
CA GLU A 192 0.30 -9.34 12.92
C GLU A 192 1.54 -10.21 13.10
N ASN A 193 1.38 -11.51 12.86
CA ASN A 193 2.46 -12.49 12.84
C ASN A 193 2.65 -13.05 11.44
N LYS A 194 3.79 -12.77 10.80
CA LYS A 194 4.13 -13.25 9.46
C LYS A 194 4.43 -14.76 9.40
N ALA A 195 4.37 -15.47 10.51
CA ALA A 195 4.33 -16.93 10.49
C ALA A 195 3.00 -17.47 9.92
N TYR A 196 1.97 -16.64 9.83
CA TYR A 196 0.66 -17.01 9.34
C TYR A 196 0.34 -16.34 8.02
N ARG A 197 0.07 -17.14 6.99
CA ARG A 197 -0.30 -16.66 5.67
C ARG A 197 -1.68 -16.01 5.68
N THR A 198 -1.82 -14.91 4.92
CA THR A 198 -3.13 -14.30 4.64
C THR A 198 -3.65 -14.81 3.29
N LYS A 199 -4.93 -15.06 3.19
CA LYS A 199 -5.61 -15.49 1.97
C LYS A 199 -6.87 -14.67 1.72
N ILE A 200 -7.08 -14.26 0.47
CA ILE A 200 -8.20 -13.41 0.07
C ILE A 200 -9.14 -14.21 -0.83
N TYR A 201 -10.43 -14.16 -0.55
CA TYR A 201 -11.48 -14.80 -1.33
C TYR A 201 -12.62 -13.83 -1.61
N LYS A 202 -13.31 -14.03 -2.72
CA LYS A 202 -14.50 -13.25 -3.08
C LYS A 202 -15.74 -14.13 -3.09
N ASN A 203 -16.78 -13.71 -2.40
CA ASN A 203 -18.13 -14.32 -2.33
C ASN A 203 -18.21 -15.75 -1.77
N SER A 204 -17.10 -16.44 -1.60
CA SER A 204 -17.04 -17.75 -0.94
C SER A 204 -15.67 -17.91 -0.29
N TYR A 205 -15.65 -18.51 0.91
CA TYR A 205 -14.43 -18.78 1.65
C TYR A 205 -14.10 -20.27 1.54
N THR A 206 -13.00 -20.63 0.84
CA THR A 206 -12.60 -22.00 0.53
C THR A 206 -11.12 -22.26 0.82
N PRO A 207 -10.68 -22.14 2.10
CA PRO A 207 -9.26 -22.14 2.47
C PRO A 207 -8.57 -23.50 2.27
N GLU A 208 -9.35 -24.59 2.24
CA GLU A 208 -8.83 -25.95 2.13
C GLU A 208 -8.32 -26.30 0.72
N THR A 209 -8.71 -25.51 -0.28
CA THR A 209 -8.26 -25.71 -1.65
C THR A 209 -7.02 -24.85 -1.88
N ALA A 210 -5.89 -25.49 -2.14
CA ALA A 210 -4.67 -24.77 -2.50
C ALA A 210 -4.88 -23.93 -3.76
N ASN A 211 -4.27 -22.74 -3.80
CA ASN A 211 -4.20 -21.85 -4.97
C ASN A 211 -5.57 -21.35 -5.51
N THR A 212 -6.57 -21.20 -4.64
CA THR A 212 -7.86 -20.61 -5.02
C THR A 212 -8.05 -19.19 -4.48
N ASP A 213 -7.09 -18.69 -3.74
CA ASP A 213 -7.09 -17.34 -3.20
C ASP A 213 -6.71 -16.31 -4.28
N ILE A 214 -7.19 -15.10 -4.07
CA ILE A 214 -6.86 -13.95 -4.92
C ILE A 214 -5.47 -13.43 -4.53
N LYS A 215 -4.59 -13.27 -5.51
CA LYS A 215 -3.23 -12.78 -5.27
C LYS A 215 -3.24 -11.34 -4.75
N ARG A 216 -2.38 -11.06 -3.78
CA ARG A 216 -2.21 -9.74 -3.14
C ARG A 216 -1.87 -8.64 -4.17
N SER A 217 -1.13 -9.00 -5.24
CA SER A 217 -0.75 -8.11 -6.33
C SER A 217 -1.91 -7.74 -7.25
N SER A 218 -3.01 -8.53 -7.24
CA SER A 218 -4.10 -8.42 -8.19
C SER A 218 -5.13 -7.37 -7.77
N GLU A 219 -5.71 -6.71 -8.77
CA GLU A 219 -6.93 -5.93 -8.60
C GLU A 219 -8.16 -6.82 -8.56
N ILE A 220 -9.05 -6.56 -7.63
CA ILE A 220 -10.29 -7.29 -7.44
C ILE A 220 -11.43 -6.45 -7.99
N THR A 221 -12.10 -6.93 -9.03
CA THR A 221 -13.33 -6.30 -9.54
C THR A 221 -14.45 -6.52 -8.53
N LEU A 222 -15.08 -5.43 -8.09
CA LEU A 222 -16.10 -5.44 -7.05
C LEU A 222 -17.40 -4.81 -7.54
N SER A 223 -18.51 -5.36 -7.04
CA SER A 223 -19.87 -4.86 -7.21
C SER A 223 -20.51 -4.66 -5.84
N ASP A 224 -21.61 -3.93 -5.81
CA ASP A 224 -22.41 -3.80 -4.58
C ASP A 224 -22.82 -5.17 -4.04
N GLU A 225 -22.83 -5.32 -2.73
CA GLU A 225 -23.11 -6.56 -2.01
C GLU A 225 -22.08 -7.71 -2.17
N ASP A 226 -21.03 -7.56 -2.99
CA ASP A 226 -19.92 -8.52 -2.98
C ASP A 226 -19.30 -8.64 -1.59
N VAL A 227 -18.83 -9.83 -1.24
CA VAL A 227 -18.20 -10.11 0.05
C VAL A 227 -16.76 -10.55 -0.17
N ILE A 228 -15.83 -9.86 0.48
CA ILE A 228 -14.43 -10.27 0.56
C ILE A 228 -14.18 -10.93 1.90
N TYR A 229 -13.55 -12.10 1.86
CA TYR A 229 -13.07 -12.81 3.03
C TYR A 229 -11.55 -12.77 3.06
N ILE A 230 -10.99 -12.50 4.22
CA ILE A 230 -9.54 -12.54 4.46
C ILE A 230 -9.30 -13.49 5.62
N GLY A 231 -8.73 -14.65 5.34
CA GLY A 231 -8.36 -15.64 6.34
C GLY A 231 -6.91 -15.50 6.75
N VAL A 232 -6.63 -15.71 8.04
CA VAL A 232 -5.28 -15.71 8.61
C VAL A 232 -5.09 -16.96 9.43
N GLY A 233 -4.02 -17.72 9.21
CA GLY A 233 -3.66 -18.87 10.02
C GLY A 233 -4.14 -20.22 9.47
N ASN A 234 -4.84 -20.24 8.33
CA ASN A 234 -5.18 -21.49 7.64
C ASN A 234 -4.59 -21.48 6.22
N SER A 235 -3.74 -22.46 5.95
CA SER A 235 -3.15 -22.66 4.64
C SER A 235 -2.82 -24.14 4.44
N ALA A 236 -3.08 -24.67 3.25
CA ALA A 236 -2.77 -26.03 2.90
C ALA A 236 -1.26 -26.37 3.00
N TRP A 237 -0.41 -25.35 3.00
CA TRP A 237 1.06 -25.51 3.04
C TRP A 237 1.70 -25.04 4.35
N GLN A 238 0.95 -24.36 5.18
CA GLN A 238 1.47 -23.78 6.40
C GLN A 238 1.37 -24.76 7.55
N TYR A 239 2.47 -24.94 8.28
CA TYR A 239 2.40 -25.59 9.58
C TYR A 239 1.64 -24.68 10.55
N THR A 240 0.57 -25.19 11.09
CA THR A 240 -0.21 -24.48 12.12
C THR A 240 -0.02 -25.24 13.44
N PRO A 241 0.56 -24.62 14.48
CA PRO A 241 0.71 -25.24 15.79
C PRO A 241 -0.65 -25.68 16.36
N ASP A 242 -0.62 -26.74 17.19
CA ASP A 242 -1.81 -27.19 17.90
C ASP A 242 -2.45 -26.06 18.73
N GLY A 243 -3.74 -25.89 18.60
CA GLY A 243 -4.52 -24.87 19.33
C GLY A 243 -4.59 -23.49 18.67
N VAL A 244 -3.91 -23.27 17.55
CA VAL A 244 -4.08 -22.06 16.75
C VAL A 244 -5.42 -22.14 16.01
N THR A 245 -6.23 -21.10 16.15
CA THR A 245 -7.51 -20.98 15.46
C THR A 245 -7.40 -19.91 14.39
N GLU A 246 -7.84 -20.22 13.19
CA GLU A 246 -7.93 -19.25 12.10
C GLU A 246 -8.83 -18.07 12.47
N THR A 247 -8.42 -16.86 12.06
CA THR A 247 -9.27 -15.66 12.09
C THR A 247 -9.69 -15.30 10.67
N VAL A 248 -10.99 -15.09 10.46
CA VAL A 248 -11.56 -14.70 9.17
C VAL A 248 -12.20 -13.33 9.29
N TYR A 249 -11.71 -12.39 8.48
CA TYR A 249 -12.28 -11.06 8.33
C TYR A 249 -13.21 -11.03 7.12
N LYS A 250 -14.37 -10.38 7.29
CA LYS A 250 -15.40 -10.27 6.26
C LYS A 250 -15.65 -8.81 5.94
N LEU A 251 -15.50 -8.44 4.68
CA LEU A 251 -15.76 -7.10 4.17
C LEU A 251 -16.93 -7.18 3.19
N THR A 252 -18.07 -6.59 3.53
CA THR A 252 -19.23 -6.51 2.61
C THR A 252 -19.16 -5.19 1.85
N VAL A 253 -19.17 -5.26 0.54
CA VAL A 253 -19.11 -4.08 -0.33
C VAL A 253 -20.43 -3.32 -0.29
N ASN A 254 -20.35 -2.02 -0.07
CA ASN A 254 -21.46 -1.08 -0.17
C ASN A 254 -21.05 0.04 -1.15
N SER A 255 -21.69 0.06 -2.32
CA SER A 255 -21.45 1.09 -3.32
C SER A 255 -22.09 2.40 -2.88
N VAL A 256 -21.27 3.42 -2.68
CA VAL A 256 -21.69 4.76 -2.26
C VAL A 256 -21.46 5.79 -3.37
N ALA A 257 -22.25 6.85 -3.39
CA ALA A 257 -21.98 7.95 -4.31
C ALA A 257 -20.56 8.49 -4.08
N PRO A 258 -19.80 8.78 -5.17
CA PRO A 258 -18.47 9.35 -5.05
C PRO A 258 -18.48 10.60 -4.19
N GLN A 259 -17.54 10.70 -3.26
CA GLN A 259 -17.41 11.89 -2.42
C GLN A 259 -16.44 12.88 -3.08
N PRO A 260 -16.80 14.17 -3.15
CA PRO A 260 -15.92 15.17 -3.73
C PRO A 260 -14.61 15.30 -2.97
N THR A 261 -13.51 15.22 -3.67
CA THR A 261 -12.15 15.48 -3.15
C THR A 261 -11.91 17.00 -3.03
N ASP A 262 -10.85 17.40 -2.32
CA ASP A 262 -10.46 18.83 -2.28
C ASP A 262 -10.12 19.35 -3.68
N LYS A 263 -9.54 18.53 -4.54
CA LYS A 263 -9.26 18.87 -5.95
C LYS A 263 -10.55 19.09 -6.76
N ASP A 264 -11.61 18.33 -6.49
CA ASP A 264 -12.91 18.52 -7.14
C ASP A 264 -13.54 19.85 -6.72
N ARG A 265 -13.46 20.19 -5.43
CA ARG A 265 -13.94 21.47 -4.89
C ARG A 265 -13.14 22.65 -5.46
N GLU A 266 -11.81 22.51 -5.57
CA GLU A 266 -10.92 23.52 -6.16
C GLU A 266 -11.30 23.81 -7.61
N LYS A 267 -11.46 22.79 -8.45
CA LYS A 267 -11.88 22.93 -9.84
C LYS A 267 -13.27 23.56 -9.99
N ALA A 268 -14.22 23.18 -9.15
CA ALA A 268 -15.54 23.80 -9.12
C ALA A 268 -15.43 25.28 -8.76
N THR A 269 -14.64 25.63 -7.73
CA THR A 269 -14.42 27.01 -7.28
C THR A 269 -13.73 27.87 -8.35
N GLU A 270 -12.73 27.32 -9.06
CA GLU A 270 -12.12 28.02 -10.20
C GLU A 270 -13.14 28.34 -11.28
N THR A 271 -14.00 27.37 -11.62
CA THR A 271 -15.08 27.58 -12.62
C THR A 271 -16.10 28.61 -12.13
N GLU A 272 -16.49 28.57 -10.86
CA GLU A 272 -17.37 29.60 -10.26
C GLU A 272 -16.76 31.00 -10.33
N GLY A 273 -15.44 31.11 -10.13
CA GLY A 273 -14.69 32.36 -10.27
C GLY A 273 -14.77 32.93 -11.70
N LEU A 274 -14.61 32.07 -12.72
CA LEU A 274 -14.74 32.44 -14.12
C LEU A 274 -16.17 32.90 -14.44
N ILE A 275 -17.19 32.20 -13.95
CA ILE A 275 -18.59 32.58 -14.13
C ILE A 275 -18.88 33.95 -13.48
N ASN A 276 -18.42 34.17 -12.25
CA ASN A 276 -18.61 35.45 -11.56
C ASN A 276 -17.87 36.60 -12.26
N SER A 277 -16.76 36.32 -12.93
CA SER A 277 -15.99 37.34 -13.65
C SER A 277 -16.70 37.88 -14.91
N ILE A 278 -17.74 37.22 -15.42
CA ILE A 278 -18.51 37.68 -16.56
C ILE A 278 -19.17 39.07 -16.26
N GLY A 279 -19.65 39.25 -15.03
CA GLY A 279 -20.27 40.47 -14.59
C GLY A 279 -21.48 40.90 -15.45
N THR A 280 -21.64 42.21 -15.69
CA THR A 280 -22.70 42.73 -16.56
C THR A 280 -22.41 42.38 -18.02
N VAL A 281 -23.35 41.70 -18.67
CA VAL A 281 -23.21 41.23 -20.04
C VAL A 281 -23.28 42.38 -21.05
N THR A 282 -22.26 42.49 -21.88
CA THR A 282 -22.13 43.45 -23.00
C THR A 282 -21.61 42.72 -24.25
N LEU A 283 -21.48 43.37 -25.37
CA LEU A 283 -20.87 42.81 -26.58
C LEU A 283 -19.38 42.36 -26.35
N ASN A 284 -18.71 42.92 -25.38
CA ASN A 284 -17.33 42.54 -25.04
C ASN A 284 -17.25 41.30 -24.15
N SER A 285 -18.37 40.77 -23.67
CA SER A 285 -18.41 39.66 -22.72
C SER A 285 -18.22 38.27 -23.39
N LYS A 286 -18.15 38.21 -24.73
CA LYS A 286 -18.05 36.95 -25.47
C LYS A 286 -16.95 36.04 -24.93
N ASN A 287 -15.73 36.51 -24.88
CA ASN A 287 -14.58 35.73 -24.46
C ASN A 287 -14.70 35.21 -23.01
N ALA A 288 -15.24 36.04 -22.12
CA ALA A 288 -15.43 35.63 -20.71
C ALA A 288 -16.49 34.51 -20.61
N ILE A 289 -17.59 34.62 -21.35
CA ILE A 289 -18.66 33.61 -21.40
C ILE A 289 -18.13 32.30 -21.99
N GLU A 290 -17.42 32.37 -23.12
CA GLU A 290 -16.83 31.18 -23.78
C GLU A 290 -15.79 30.49 -22.87
N THR A 291 -14.98 31.26 -22.14
CA THR A 291 -14.00 30.73 -21.21
C THR A 291 -14.67 30.01 -20.04
N ALA A 292 -15.67 30.63 -19.43
CA ALA A 292 -16.44 30.02 -18.34
C ALA A 292 -17.16 28.75 -18.82
N ARG A 293 -17.77 28.79 -20.02
CA ARG A 293 -18.44 27.60 -20.63
C ARG A 293 -17.46 26.45 -20.88
N LYS A 294 -16.30 26.77 -21.41
CA LYS A 294 -15.25 25.76 -21.64
C LYS A 294 -14.82 25.12 -20.33
N SER A 295 -14.50 25.93 -19.30
CA SER A 295 -14.14 25.42 -17.98
C SER A 295 -15.22 24.52 -17.40
N TYR A 296 -16.50 24.92 -17.46
CA TYR A 296 -17.62 24.12 -16.97
C TYR A 296 -17.76 22.77 -17.74
N ASN A 297 -17.57 22.78 -19.05
CA ASN A 297 -17.70 21.57 -19.87
C ASN A 297 -16.57 20.57 -19.62
N GLU A 298 -15.42 21.03 -19.18
CA GLU A 298 -14.26 20.18 -18.83
C GLU A 298 -14.41 19.51 -17.45
N LEU A 299 -15.38 19.93 -16.62
CA LEU A 299 -15.66 19.34 -15.33
C LEU A 299 -16.31 17.95 -15.48
N THR A 300 -15.98 17.05 -14.57
CA THR A 300 -16.72 15.79 -14.36
C THR A 300 -18.13 16.07 -13.84
N ASP A 301 -19.02 15.08 -13.89
CA ASP A 301 -20.41 15.27 -13.39
C ASP A 301 -20.42 15.58 -11.89
N LEU A 302 -19.51 14.96 -11.11
CA LEU A 302 -19.34 15.25 -9.69
C LEU A 302 -18.90 16.71 -9.47
N GLN A 303 -17.91 17.18 -10.22
CA GLN A 303 -17.43 18.56 -10.15
C GLN A 303 -18.51 19.57 -10.57
N LYS A 304 -19.30 19.24 -11.62
CA LYS A 304 -20.44 20.06 -12.05
C LYS A 304 -21.50 20.22 -10.96
N SER A 305 -21.74 19.16 -10.20
CA SER A 305 -22.70 19.19 -9.09
C SER A 305 -22.30 20.14 -7.96
N LEU A 306 -21.02 20.51 -7.88
CA LEU A 306 -20.48 21.44 -6.89
C LEU A 306 -20.53 22.91 -7.34
N VAL A 307 -20.76 23.18 -8.63
CA VAL A 307 -20.84 24.55 -9.16
C VAL A 307 -22.18 25.16 -8.81
N SER A 308 -22.20 26.12 -7.88
CA SER A 308 -23.43 26.71 -7.33
C SER A 308 -24.03 27.83 -8.22
N ASN A 309 -23.24 28.44 -9.10
CA ASN A 309 -23.60 29.59 -9.91
C ASN A 309 -23.80 29.29 -11.41
N TYR A 310 -24.09 28.05 -11.76
CA TYR A 310 -24.27 27.62 -13.18
C TYR A 310 -25.39 28.39 -13.87
N ASP A 311 -26.48 28.76 -13.16
CA ASP A 311 -27.60 29.54 -13.70
C ASP A 311 -27.18 30.96 -14.13
N VAL A 312 -26.13 31.49 -13.52
CA VAL A 312 -25.55 32.80 -13.92
C VAL A 312 -24.93 32.68 -15.30
N LEU A 313 -24.19 31.59 -15.56
CA LEU A 313 -23.61 31.32 -16.88
C LEU A 313 -24.68 31.16 -17.96
N LEU A 314 -25.75 30.39 -17.69
CA LEU A 314 -26.89 30.24 -18.62
C LEU A 314 -27.57 31.57 -18.92
N SER A 315 -27.74 32.39 -17.89
CA SER A 315 -28.34 33.72 -18.01
C SER A 315 -27.47 34.67 -18.82
N ALA A 316 -26.14 34.59 -18.62
CA ALA A 316 -25.17 35.41 -19.38
C ALA A 316 -25.16 35.05 -20.86
N GLU A 317 -25.18 33.76 -21.19
CA GLU A 317 -25.26 33.27 -22.58
C GLU A 317 -26.55 33.73 -23.28
N LYS A 318 -27.67 33.61 -22.61
CA LYS A 318 -28.97 34.04 -23.12
C LYS A 318 -28.98 35.56 -23.37
N SER A 319 -28.46 36.36 -22.43
CA SER A 319 -28.38 37.81 -22.53
C SER A 319 -27.46 38.23 -23.66
N TYR A 320 -26.30 37.61 -23.80
CA TYR A 320 -25.36 37.85 -24.90
C TYR A 320 -25.97 37.58 -26.26
N SER A 321 -26.65 36.44 -26.44
CA SER A 321 -27.36 36.09 -27.67
C SER A 321 -28.47 37.07 -28.02
N ALA A 322 -29.13 37.64 -27.04
CA ALA A 322 -30.17 38.66 -27.27
C ALA A 322 -29.57 40.01 -27.76
N ILE A 323 -28.45 40.44 -27.15
CA ILE A 323 -27.75 41.67 -27.54
C ILE A 323 -27.15 41.50 -28.97
N GLU A 324 -26.56 40.36 -29.28
CA GLU A 324 -26.00 40.09 -30.61
C GLU A 324 -27.07 40.12 -31.71
N LYS A 325 -28.26 39.58 -31.48
CA LYS A 325 -29.40 39.62 -32.43
C LYS A 325 -30.00 41.00 -32.67
N THR A 326 -29.84 41.94 -31.72
CA THR A 326 -30.38 43.29 -31.87
C THR A 326 -29.46 44.23 -32.67
N GLN A 327 -28.26 43.73 -33.05
CA GLN A 327 -27.28 44.49 -33.85
C GLN A 327 -27.24 44.08 -35.33
N VAL A 328 -28.02 43.09 -35.72
CA VAL A 328 -28.24 42.68 -37.12
C VAL A 328 -29.57 43.24 -37.60
#